data_9797373118368bc4c3dbdc5a484851ac
#
_entry.id   9797373118368bc4c3dbdc5a484851ac
#
_cell.length_a   1.000
_cell.length_b   1.000
_cell.length_c   1.000
_cell.angle_alpha   90.00
_cell.angle_beta   90.00
_cell.angle_gamma   90.00
#
_symmetry.space_group_name_H-M   'P 1'
#
loop_
_entity.id
_entity.type
_entity.pdbx_description
1 polymer ?
#
loop_
_entity_poly.entity_id
_entity_poly.type
_entity_poly.pdbx_seq_one_letter_code
_entity_poly.pdbx_strand_id
1 'polypeptide(L)'
;MTPKLHSQKQSHGSKGKKKSSKANNTSKRPEEPPATKTPLAPLVKRAPLEIKHPLRDSWTLWFFKFNKSNDWSDNLVIVYTFTTIEDFWALYRYLRPVSNLSPGSDYSLFKTGTTPMWEDTNNREGGRWIIKSERQRRTINLDKMWLELLLFLIGGDEEIADEINGGYVNVRQKFDKVSLWMKNRDKKSLITQAGAAFKERMGMDRKESIEFEFHEDSCNRSSSSAVFRYVV
;
A
#
# COMPACT_ATOMS: atom_id res chain seq x y z
N MET A 1 16.57 47.24 22.09
CA MET A 1 17.17 48.11 21.07
C MET A 1 16.56 47.75 19.72
N THR A 2 15.54 48.44 19.35
CA THR A 2 15.10 48.71 17.98
C THR A 2 15.95 49.90 17.46
N PRO A 3 16.00 50.22 16.16
CA PRO A 3 14.89 50.55 15.27
C PRO A 3 15.09 50.25 13.76
N LYS A 4 13.95 50.19 13.05
CA LYS A 4 13.38 51.12 12.03
C LYS A 4 13.94 50.98 10.61
N LEU A 5 13.05 50.65 9.67
CA LEU A 5 12.12 51.46 8.84
C LEU A 5 12.78 52.28 7.73
N HIS A 6 12.29 52.12 6.51
CA HIS A 6 11.79 53.14 5.57
C HIS A 6 11.70 52.53 4.17
N SER A 7 10.63 52.42 3.49
CA SER A 7 9.58 53.38 3.05
C SER A 7 9.86 54.06 1.73
N GLN A 8 8.88 53.96 0.84
CA GLN A 8 8.44 54.93 -0.16
C GLN A 8 9.19 54.98 -1.51
N LYS A 9 8.63 55.33 -2.63
CA LYS A 9 7.35 55.85 -3.08
C LYS A 9 7.30 55.95 -4.61
N GLN A 10 6.12 55.88 -5.20
CA GLN A 10 5.54 56.74 -6.25
C GLN A 10 6.22 56.80 -7.64
N SER A 11 5.58 57.01 -8.74
CA SER A 11 4.24 57.36 -9.20
C SER A 11 4.36 57.92 -10.63
N HIS A 12 3.21 58.11 -11.27
CA HIS A 12 2.95 58.95 -12.47
C HIS A 12 3.06 58.20 -13.80
N GLY A 13 2.08 58.16 -14.66
CA GLY A 13 1.00 59.11 -14.93
C GLY A 13 1.08 59.60 -16.36
N SER A 14 -0.04 59.57 -17.02
CA SER A 14 -0.53 60.58 -17.92
C SER A 14 -0.85 60.27 -19.40
N LYS A 15 -2.14 60.38 -19.70
CA LYS A 15 -2.80 61.12 -20.78
C LYS A 15 -2.40 60.76 -22.23
N GLY A 16 -3.26 60.30 -23.11
CA GLY A 16 -4.53 60.93 -23.54
C GLY A 16 -4.40 61.57 -24.90
N LYS A 17 -5.21 61.18 -25.89
CA LYS A 17 -5.77 62.08 -26.91
C LYS A 17 -6.76 61.34 -27.81
N LYS A 18 -7.95 61.88 -27.80
CA LYS A 18 -9.02 61.68 -28.79
C LYS A 18 -8.61 62.30 -30.14
N LYS A 19 -9.07 61.67 -31.24
CA LYS A 19 -9.58 62.45 -32.40
C LYS A 19 -10.59 61.64 -33.19
N SER A 20 -11.58 62.27 -33.60
CA SER A 20 -12.87 61.97 -34.19
C SER A 20 -12.84 61.84 -35.72
N SER A 21 -13.93 61.22 -36.19
CA SER A 21 -14.72 61.47 -37.42
C SER A 21 -14.23 60.94 -38.75
N LYS A 22 -15.01 60.06 -39.40
CA LYS A 22 -15.95 60.42 -40.48
C LYS A 22 -16.75 59.22 -40.93
N ALA A 23 -18.06 59.41 -40.99
CA ALA A 23 -19.01 58.56 -41.62
C ALA A 23 -18.79 58.46 -43.14
N ASN A 24 -18.93 57.24 -43.68
CA ASN A 24 -19.34 57.06 -45.06
C ASN A 24 -20.33 55.93 -45.19
N ASN A 25 -21.51 56.29 -45.56
CA ASN A 25 -22.69 55.47 -45.80
C ASN A 25 -22.59 54.90 -47.20
N THR A 26 -22.54 53.56 -47.31
CA THR A 26 -22.78 52.84 -48.57
C THR A 26 -23.58 51.56 -48.30
N SER A 27 -24.81 51.62 -48.73
CA SER A 27 -25.78 50.53 -48.75
C SER A 27 -25.21 49.31 -49.45
N LYS A 28 -25.14 48.15 -48.77
CA LYS A 28 -24.97 46.84 -49.34
C LYS A 28 -26.00 45.87 -48.82
N ARG A 29 -26.59 45.15 -49.75
CA ARG A 29 -27.51 44.05 -49.77
C ARG A 29 -27.23 43.02 -48.68
N PRO A 30 -28.23 42.38 -48.06
CA PRO A 30 -28.02 41.33 -47.06
C PRO A 30 -27.43 40.08 -47.69
N GLU A 31 -26.23 39.70 -47.25
CA GLU A 31 -25.63 38.35 -47.52
C GLU A 31 -26.23 37.35 -46.53
N GLU A 32 -26.66 36.22 -47.05
CA GLU A 32 -27.05 35.03 -46.26
C GLU A 32 -25.91 34.56 -45.35
N PRO A 33 -26.22 34.13 -44.11
CA PRO A 33 -25.20 33.63 -43.21
C PRO A 33 -24.61 32.33 -43.74
N PRO A 34 -23.28 32.12 -43.68
CA PRO A 34 -22.65 30.89 -44.10
C PRO A 34 -23.08 29.74 -43.16
N ALA A 35 -23.45 28.61 -43.76
CA ALA A 35 -23.79 27.38 -43.06
C ALA A 35 -22.70 27.03 -42.02
N THR A 36 -23.05 27.10 -40.75
CA THR A 36 -22.22 26.67 -39.63
C THR A 36 -21.99 25.17 -39.74
N LYS A 37 -20.81 24.79 -40.21
CA LYS A 37 -20.30 23.41 -40.11
C LYS A 37 -20.14 23.12 -38.62
N THR A 38 -21.08 22.34 -38.04
CA THR A 38 -20.95 21.77 -36.71
C THR A 38 -19.64 20.97 -36.66
N PRO A 39 -18.71 21.28 -35.76
CA PRO A 39 -17.50 20.48 -35.60
C PRO A 39 -17.93 19.07 -35.19
N LEU A 40 -17.55 18.06 -35.99
CA LEU A 40 -17.66 16.68 -35.58
C LEU A 40 -16.92 16.53 -34.24
N ALA A 41 -17.66 16.16 -33.19
CA ALA A 41 -17.07 15.80 -31.92
C ALA A 41 -15.93 14.78 -32.13
N PRO A 42 -14.78 14.95 -31.53
CA PRO A 42 -13.69 13.99 -31.68
C PRO A 42 -14.18 12.62 -31.24
N LEU A 43 -14.04 11.62 -32.12
CA LEU A 43 -14.24 10.22 -31.79
C LEU A 43 -13.31 9.89 -30.60
N VAL A 44 -13.87 9.94 -29.41
CA VAL A 44 -13.19 9.40 -28.21
C VAL A 44 -13.01 7.91 -28.50
N LYS A 45 -11.81 7.51 -28.91
CA LYS A 45 -11.44 6.09 -28.94
C LYS A 45 -11.63 5.59 -27.50
N ARG A 46 -12.73 4.85 -27.26
CA ARG A 46 -12.88 4.09 -26.01
C ARG A 46 -11.66 3.17 -25.93
N ALA A 47 -10.87 3.36 -24.88
CA ALA A 47 -9.83 2.39 -24.56
C ALA A 47 -10.47 0.99 -24.54
N PRO A 48 -9.80 -0.05 -25.05
CA PRO A 48 -10.31 -1.42 -24.94
C PRO A 48 -10.67 -1.67 -23.47
N LEU A 49 -11.83 -2.29 -23.24
CA LEU A 49 -12.19 -2.76 -21.91
C LEU A 49 -11.09 -3.74 -21.49
N GLU A 50 -10.21 -3.29 -20.58
CA GLU A 50 -9.21 -4.15 -19.99
C GLU A 50 -9.91 -5.24 -19.20
N ILE A 51 -9.80 -6.49 -19.66
CA ILE A 51 -10.34 -7.66 -18.94
C ILE A 51 -9.43 -7.82 -17.72
N LYS A 52 -9.97 -7.58 -16.51
CA LYS A 52 -9.29 -7.79 -15.25
C LYS A 52 -9.62 -9.16 -14.68
N HIS A 53 -8.63 -9.82 -14.09
CA HIS A 53 -8.77 -11.14 -13.47
C HIS A 53 -9.03 -10.96 -11.97
N PRO A 54 -10.22 -11.34 -11.48
CA PRO A 54 -10.55 -11.18 -10.06
C PRO A 54 -9.73 -12.14 -9.20
N LEU A 55 -9.33 -11.65 -8.03
CA LEU A 55 -8.79 -12.46 -6.94
C LEU A 55 -9.96 -13.07 -6.15
N ARG A 56 -9.69 -14.16 -5.40
CA ARG A 56 -10.68 -14.78 -4.52
C ARG A 56 -11.13 -13.82 -3.42
N ASP A 57 -10.19 -13.14 -2.79
CA ASP A 57 -10.41 -12.19 -1.70
C ASP A 57 -10.05 -10.76 -2.13
N SER A 58 -10.64 -9.77 -1.44
CA SER A 58 -10.21 -8.38 -1.50
C SER A 58 -9.09 -8.15 -0.49
N TRP A 59 -8.06 -7.42 -0.89
CA TRP A 59 -6.86 -7.20 -0.11
C TRP A 59 -6.58 -5.72 0.10
N THR A 60 -6.18 -5.35 1.32
CA THR A 60 -5.75 -3.99 1.67
C THR A 60 -4.29 -4.00 2.08
N LEU A 61 -3.48 -3.20 1.39
CA LEU A 61 -2.09 -2.93 1.73
C LEU A 61 -2.02 -1.78 2.70
N TRP A 62 -1.26 -1.97 3.77
CA TRP A 62 -1.00 -0.99 4.80
C TRP A 62 0.48 -0.67 4.89
N PHE A 63 0.77 0.55 5.32
CA PHE A 63 2.11 1.01 5.65
C PHE A 63 2.13 1.53 7.08
N PHE A 64 3.13 1.09 7.85
CA PHE A 64 3.40 1.60 9.18
C PHE A 64 4.77 2.25 9.21
N LYS A 65 4.86 3.45 9.79
CA LYS A 65 6.13 4.13 10.06
C LYS A 65 6.09 4.70 11.46
N PHE A 66 6.95 4.17 12.32
CA PHE A 66 7.02 4.62 13.70
C PHE A 66 7.34 6.11 13.81
N ASN A 67 6.46 6.86 14.47
CA ASN A 67 6.65 8.25 14.87
C ASN A 67 6.30 8.37 16.35
N LYS A 68 7.25 8.86 17.16
CA LYS A 68 7.09 8.99 18.61
C LYS A 68 6.03 10.00 19.04
N SER A 69 5.70 10.96 18.18
CA SER A 69 4.73 12.03 18.49
C SER A 69 3.27 11.63 18.26
N ASN A 70 3.02 10.47 17.64
CA ASN A 70 1.68 10.00 17.29
C ASN A 70 1.30 8.77 18.12
N ASP A 71 0.02 8.58 18.32
CA ASP A 71 -0.49 7.29 18.79
C ASP A 71 -0.13 6.20 17.78
N TRP A 72 -0.02 4.95 18.24
CA TRP A 72 0.41 3.86 17.37
C TRP A 72 -0.51 3.69 16.15
N SER A 73 -1.81 3.84 16.33
CA SER A 73 -2.82 3.76 15.27
C SER A 73 -2.62 4.82 14.18
N ASP A 74 -2.17 6.02 14.56
CA ASP A 74 -1.96 7.13 13.61
C ASP A 74 -0.74 6.88 12.69
N ASN A 75 0.13 5.95 13.09
CA ASN A 75 1.29 5.55 12.30
C ASN A 75 0.95 4.50 11.25
N LEU A 76 -0.27 3.94 11.28
CA LEU A 76 -0.74 2.90 10.37
C LEU A 76 -1.66 3.51 9.30
N VAL A 77 -1.26 3.44 8.04
CA VAL A 77 -1.95 4.08 6.91
C VAL A 77 -2.33 3.04 5.85
N ILE A 78 -3.55 3.12 5.36
CA ILE A 78 -3.97 2.37 4.17
C ILE A 78 -3.25 2.96 2.95
N VAL A 79 -2.56 2.10 2.21
CA VAL A 79 -1.92 2.47 0.95
C VAL A 79 -2.88 2.28 -0.20
N TYR A 80 -3.47 1.09 -0.32
CA TYR A 80 -4.40 0.76 -1.40
C TYR A 80 -5.17 -0.52 -1.10
N THR A 81 -6.38 -0.63 -1.67
CA THR A 81 -7.20 -1.84 -1.65
C THR A 81 -7.43 -2.33 -3.08
N PHE A 82 -7.29 -3.64 -3.32
CA PHE A 82 -7.41 -4.23 -4.65
C PHE A 82 -8.13 -5.58 -4.60
N THR A 83 -8.71 -5.95 -5.76
CA THR A 83 -9.48 -7.19 -5.95
C THR A 83 -9.09 -7.93 -7.21
N THR A 84 -8.10 -7.46 -7.97
CA THR A 84 -7.69 -8.06 -9.24
C THR A 84 -6.18 -8.23 -9.32
N ILE A 85 -5.73 -9.16 -10.15
CA ILE A 85 -4.32 -9.44 -10.41
C ILE A 85 -3.62 -8.21 -10.99
N GLU A 86 -4.28 -7.52 -11.92
CA GLU A 86 -3.73 -6.34 -12.59
C GLU A 86 -3.52 -5.18 -11.60
N ASP A 87 -4.49 -4.95 -10.71
CA ASP A 87 -4.38 -3.90 -9.69
C ASP A 87 -3.28 -4.23 -8.67
N PHE A 88 -3.11 -5.52 -8.31
CA PHE A 88 -1.98 -5.95 -7.49
C PHE A 88 -0.63 -5.62 -8.13
N TRP A 89 -0.42 -5.99 -9.40
CA TRP A 89 0.84 -5.72 -10.09
C TRP A 89 1.07 -4.23 -10.35
N ALA A 90 -0.01 -3.49 -10.65
CA ALA A 90 0.06 -2.04 -10.76
C ALA A 90 0.54 -1.42 -9.44
N LEU A 91 -0.06 -1.81 -8.30
CA LEU A 91 0.36 -1.37 -6.99
C LEU A 91 1.82 -1.75 -6.70
N TYR A 92 2.18 -3.03 -6.85
CA TYR A 92 3.50 -3.55 -6.51
C TYR A 92 4.64 -2.82 -7.25
N ARG A 93 4.44 -2.46 -8.51
CA ARG A 93 5.42 -1.74 -9.32
C ARG A 93 5.74 -0.33 -8.82
N TYR A 94 4.82 0.30 -8.08
CA TYR A 94 4.99 1.64 -7.52
C TYR A 94 5.41 1.63 -6.04
N LEU A 95 5.40 0.48 -5.40
CA LEU A 95 5.86 0.38 -4.02
C LEU A 95 7.38 0.59 -3.93
N ARG A 96 7.78 1.30 -2.88
CA ARG A 96 9.20 1.33 -2.53
C ARG A 96 9.64 -0.07 -2.13
N PRO A 97 10.77 -0.59 -2.65
CA PRO A 97 11.31 -1.88 -2.20
C PRO A 97 11.46 -1.91 -0.68
N VAL A 98 11.16 -3.06 -0.07
CA VAL A 98 11.22 -3.22 1.39
C VAL A 98 12.64 -3.04 1.90
N SER A 99 13.63 -3.46 1.12
CA SER A 99 15.06 -3.26 1.39
C SER A 99 15.46 -1.79 1.55
N ASN A 100 14.70 -0.88 0.95
CA ASN A 100 14.92 0.57 0.98
C ASN A 100 14.09 1.30 2.06
N LEU A 101 13.32 0.57 2.87
CA LEU A 101 12.58 1.16 3.99
C LEU A 101 13.49 1.45 5.17
N SER A 102 13.15 2.50 5.90
CA SER A 102 13.85 2.83 7.15
C SER A 102 13.49 1.80 8.24
N PRO A 103 14.43 1.44 9.11
CA PRO A 103 14.12 0.64 10.29
C PRO A 103 13.01 1.28 11.14
N GLY A 104 12.04 0.48 11.57
CA GLY A 104 10.80 0.93 12.23
C GLY A 104 9.64 1.11 11.27
N SER A 105 9.82 0.79 9.98
CA SER A 105 8.74 0.76 9.00
C SER A 105 8.30 -0.68 8.70
N ASP A 106 7.02 -0.83 8.34
CA ASP A 106 6.42 -2.12 8.00
C ASP A 106 5.50 -1.97 6.79
N TYR A 107 5.45 -2.97 5.94
CA TYR A 107 4.30 -3.22 5.07
C TYR A 107 3.50 -4.40 5.61
N SER A 108 2.19 -4.33 5.41
CA SER A 108 1.31 -5.47 5.69
C SER A 108 0.20 -5.54 4.67
N LEU A 109 -0.14 -6.77 4.28
CA LEU A 109 -1.25 -7.08 3.39
C LEU A 109 -2.25 -7.94 4.14
N PHE A 110 -3.48 -7.45 4.29
CA PHE A 110 -4.55 -8.16 4.99
C PHE A 110 -5.82 -8.21 4.16
N LYS A 111 -6.64 -9.23 4.38
CA LYS A 111 -7.99 -9.29 3.81
C LYS A 111 -8.75 -8.03 4.18
N THR A 112 -9.45 -7.44 3.22
CA THR A 112 -10.23 -6.20 3.44
C THR A 112 -11.24 -6.42 4.56
N GLY A 113 -11.30 -5.45 5.48
CA GLY A 113 -12.11 -5.56 6.70
C GLY A 113 -11.37 -6.13 7.91
N THR A 114 -10.09 -6.54 7.74
CA THR A 114 -9.21 -6.94 8.84
C THR A 114 -8.10 -5.91 9.01
N THR A 115 -8.01 -5.30 10.18
CA THR A 115 -6.93 -4.39 10.53
C THR A 115 -5.67 -5.21 10.88
N PRO A 116 -4.46 -4.79 10.46
CA PRO A 116 -3.23 -5.51 10.78
C PRO A 116 -2.80 -5.30 12.24
N MET A 117 -3.68 -5.64 13.16
CA MET A 117 -3.52 -5.50 14.60
C MET A 117 -3.99 -6.79 15.28
N TRP A 118 -3.31 -7.17 16.35
CA TRP A 118 -3.70 -8.37 17.11
C TRP A 118 -5.01 -8.18 17.90
N GLU A 119 -5.39 -6.92 18.18
CA GLU A 119 -6.64 -6.55 18.82
C GLU A 119 -7.85 -6.71 17.89
N ASP A 120 -7.65 -6.75 16.59
CA ASP A 120 -8.73 -6.96 15.62
C ASP A 120 -9.44 -8.29 15.89
N THR A 121 -10.76 -8.28 15.84
CA THR A 121 -11.59 -9.46 16.12
C THR A 121 -11.28 -10.66 15.22
N ASN A 122 -10.80 -10.41 13.99
CA ASN A 122 -10.41 -11.47 13.06
C ASN A 122 -9.03 -12.06 13.39
N ASN A 123 -8.19 -11.35 14.14
CA ASN A 123 -6.81 -11.76 14.47
C ASN A 123 -6.67 -12.29 15.90
N ARG A 124 -7.49 -11.80 16.82
CA ARG A 124 -7.33 -11.99 18.27
C ARG A 124 -7.18 -13.46 18.68
N GLU A 125 -7.98 -14.35 18.08
CA GLU A 125 -7.96 -15.79 18.36
C GLU A 125 -6.94 -16.56 17.52
N GLY A 126 -6.07 -15.84 16.82
CA GLY A 126 -5.10 -16.40 15.90
C GLY A 126 -3.66 -16.39 16.41
N GLY A 127 -2.76 -16.40 15.44
CA GLY A 127 -1.33 -16.37 15.66
C GLY A 127 -0.58 -16.14 14.36
N ARG A 128 0.75 -16.25 14.41
CA ARG A 128 1.58 -16.00 13.24
C ARG A 128 2.78 -16.93 13.14
N TRP A 129 3.10 -17.36 11.95
CA TRP A 129 4.39 -17.88 11.56
C TRP A 129 5.39 -16.75 11.37
N ILE A 130 6.63 -16.93 11.84
CA ILE A 130 7.67 -15.91 11.79
C ILE A 130 8.94 -16.46 11.16
N ILE A 131 9.42 -15.76 10.14
CA ILE A 131 10.75 -15.95 9.55
C ILE A 131 11.58 -14.72 9.91
N LYS A 132 12.75 -14.95 10.50
CA LYS A 132 13.72 -13.90 10.82
C LYS A 132 14.78 -13.86 9.72
N SER A 133 15.06 -12.67 9.20
CA SER A 133 16.11 -12.44 8.21
C SER A 133 17.18 -11.52 8.80
N GLU A 134 18.44 -11.89 8.61
CA GLU A 134 19.55 -11.06 9.05
C GLU A 134 19.64 -9.76 8.24
N ARG A 135 19.95 -8.66 8.91
CA ARG A 135 20.08 -7.34 8.27
C ARG A 135 21.08 -7.33 7.12
N GLN A 136 22.15 -8.09 7.22
CA GLN A 136 23.19 -8.17 6.19
C GLN A 136 22.67 -8.74 4.86
N ARG A 137 21.61 -9.55 4.92
CA ARG A 137 20.97 -10.16 3.77
C ARG A 137 19.74 -9.40 3.26
N ARG A 138 19.40 -8.26 3.85
CA ARG A 138 18.21 -7.47 3.53
C ARG A 138 18.08 -7.17 2.04
N THR A 139 19.12 -6.59 1.45
CA THR A 139 19.13 -6.19 0.03
C THR A 139 19.05 -7.37 -0.95
N ILE A 140 19.41 -8.57 -0.50
CA ILE A 140 19.42 -9.76 -1.34
C ILE A 140 18.12 -10.53 -1.22
N ASN A 141 17.58 -10.66 -0.01
CA ASN A 141 16.51 -11.62 0.30
C ASN A 141 15.17 -10.97 0.63
N LEU A 142 15.14 -9.79 1.27
CA LEU A 142 13.92 -9.29 1.88
C LEU A 142 12.85 -8.90 0.86
N ASP A 143 13.24 -8.29 -0.26
CA ASP A 143 12.29 -7.93 -1.33
C ASP A 143 11.69 -9.18 -1.98
N LYS A 144 12.51 -10.23 -2.18
CA LYS A 144 12.04 -11.52 -2.68
C LYS A 144 11.08 -12.17 -1.68
N MET A 145 11.44 -12.26 -0.40
CA MET A 145 10.60 -12.85 0.64
C MET A 145 9.26 -12.11 0.77
N TRP A 146 9.26 -10.79 0.65
CA TRP A 146 8.04 -10.00 0.66
C TRP A 146 7.15 -10.31 -0.54
N LEU A 147 7.71 -10.36 -1.75
CA LEU A 147 6.95 -10.72 -2.95
C LEU A 147 6.38 -12.15 -2.85
N GLU A 148 7.18 -13.11 -2.39
CA GLU A 148 6.71 -14.50 -2.21
C GLU A 148 5.57 -14.59 -1.18
N LEU A 149 5.65 -13.83 -0.06
CA LEU A 149 4.53 -13.73 0.88
C LEU A 149 3.28 -13.16 0.22
N LEU A 150 3.41 -12.04 -0.52
CA LEU A 150 2.27 -11.44 -1.22
C LEU A 150 1.61 -12.42 -2.19
N LEU A 151 2.41 -13.11 -3.00
CA LEU A 151 1.92 -14.11 -3.95
C LEU A 151 1.29 -15.33 -3.25
N PHE A 152 1.83 -15.72 -2.09
CA PHE A 152 1.25 -16.78 -1.26
C PHE A 152 -0.13 -16.39 -0.72
N LEU A 153 -0.28 -15.11 -0.28
CA LEU A 153 -1.54 -14.60 0.25
C LEU A 153 -2.65 -14.53 -0.81
N ILE A 154 -2.33 -14.00 -2.00
CA ILE A 154 -3.34 -13.74 -3.04
C ILE A 154 -3.64 -14.96 -3.91
N GLY A 155 -2.74 -15.94 -3.97
CA GLY A 155 -2.84 -17.12 -4.85
C GLY A 155 -2.79 -18.46 -4.11
N GLY A 156 -2.98 -18.49 -2.79
CA GLY A 156 -2.85 -19.69 -1.98
C GLY A 156 -3.97 -20.72 -2.18
N ASP A 157 -3.68 -21.94 -1.70
CA ASP A 157 -4.60 -23.08 -1.66
C ASP A 157 -5.88 -22.73 -0.89
N GLU A 158 -7.05 -23.11 -1.41
CA GLU A 158 -8.37 -22.75 -0.87
C GLU A 158 -8.54 -23.17 0.61
N GLU A 159 -8.10 -24.36 1.00
CA GLU A 159 -8.27 -24.85 2.37
C GLU A 159 -7.48 -24.01 3.39
N ILE A 160 -6.25 -23.64 3.03
CA ILE A 160 -5.37 -22.83 3.90
C ILE A 160 -5.78 -21.36 3.86
N ALA A 161 -6.16 -20.89 2.69
CA ALA A 161 -6.41 -19.47 2.45
C ALA A 161 -7.55 -18.90 3.29
N ASP A 162 -8.56 -19.71 3.66
CA ASP A 162 -9.65 -19.29 4.55
C ASP A 162 -9.18 -19.01 5.97
N GLU A 163 -8.11 -19.66 6.40
CA GLU A 163 -7.52 -19.49 7.73
C GLU A 163 -6.41 -18.42 7.77
N ILE A 164 -6.07 -17.83 6.64
CA ILE A 164 -5.09 -16.75 6.56
C ILE A 164 -5.80 -15.42 6.53
N ASN A 165 -5.41 -14.51 7.42
CA ASN A 165 -5.89 -13.13 7.45
C ASN A 165 -4.97 -12.17 6.69
N GLY A 166 -3.66 -12.46 6.66
CA GLY A 166 -2.69 -11.57 6.03
C GLY A 166 -1.25 -11.88 6.39
N GLY A 167 -0.39 -10.89 6.17
CA GLY A 167 1.01 -11.01 6.50
C GLY A 167 1.73 -9.67 6.61
N TYR A 168 2.90 -9.73 7.21
CA TYR A 168 3.76 -8.59 7.48
C TYR A 168 5.16 -8.77 6.96
N VAL A 169 5.78 -7.66 6.57
CA VAL A 169 7.23 -7.52 6.56
C VAL A 169 7.63 -6.36 7.48
N ASN A 170 8.45 -6.66 8.47
CA ASN A 170 8.91 -5.69 9.47
C ASN A 170 10.40 -5.40 9.24
N VAL A 171 10.74 -4.13 9.01
CA VAL A 171 12.12 -3.67 8.84
C VAL A 171 12.65 -3.15 10.18
N ARG A 172 13.69 -3.79 10.70
CA ARG A 172 14.23 -3.51 12.04
C ARG A 172 15.75 -3.32 12.04
N GLN A 173 16.27 -2.84 13.16
CA GLN A 173 17.72 -2.57 13.32
C GLN A 173 18.58 -3.84 13.33
N LYS A 174 18.10 -4.91 13.98
CA LYS A 174 18.87 -6.16 14.17
C LYS A 174 18.45 -7.23 13.17
N PHE A 175 17.19 -7.59 13.15
CA PHE A 175 16.60 -8.62 12.30
C PHE A 175 15.32 -8.12 11.67
N ASP A 176 15.18 -8.31 10.39
CA ASP A 176 13.92 -8.14 9.69
C ASP A 176 13.04 -9.37 9.93
N LYS A 177 11.74 -9.23 9.77
CA LYS A 177 10.81 -10.35 9.94
C LYS A 177 9.83 -10.38 8.80
N VAL A 178 9.51 -11.58 8.34
CA VAL A 178 8.39 -11.85 7.45
C VAL A 178 7.44 -12.78 8.20
N SER A 179 6.16 -12.45 8.26
CA SER A 179 5.19 -13.16 9.09
C SER A 179 3.92 -13.45 8.34
N LEU A 180 3.41 -14.67 8.47
CA LEU A 180 2.11 -15.11 7.96
C LEU A 180 1.12 -15.20 9.13
N TRP A 181 0.00 -14.48 9.03
CA TRP A 181 -1.00 -14.38 10.09
C TRP A 181 -2.19 -15.31 9.85
N MET A 182 -2.45 -16.16 10.83
CA MET A 182 -3.52 -17.15 10.84
C MET A 182 -4.69 -16.67 11.71
N LYS A 183 -5.90 -17.02 11.29
CA LYS A 183 -7.16 -16.59 11.91
C LYS A 183 -7.47 -17.31 13.22
N ASN A 184 -7.25 -18.61 13.27
CA ASN A 184 -7.73 -19.46 14.36
C ASN A 184 -6.62 -20.39 14.87
N ARG A 185 -6.26 -20.24 16.14
CA ARG A 185 -5.22 -21.03 16.83
C ARG A 185 -5.59 -22.49 17.09
N ASP A 186 -6.89 -22.82 17.07
CA ASP A 186 -7.36 -24.16 17.41
C ASP A 186 -7.26 -25.13 16.21
N LYS A 187 -7.07 -24.63 15.01
CA LYS A 187 -6.94 -25.41 13.78
C LYS A 187 -5.49 -25.86 13.53
N LYS A 188 -4.93 -26.64 14.47
CA LYS A 188 -3.52 -27.07 14.44
C LYS A 188 -3.08 -27.66 13.10
N SER A 189 -3.90 -28.53 12.50
CA SER A 189 -3.56 -29.16 11.21
C SER A 189 -3.35 -28.12 10.11
N LEU A 190 -4.28 -27.19 9.96
CA LEU A 190 -4.18 -26.12 8.95
C LEU A 190 -3.06 -25.12 9.25
N ILE A 191 -2.80 -24.83 10.55
CA ILE A 191 -1.66 -24.01 10.96
C ILE A 191 -0.35 -24.65 10.51
N THR A 192 -0.17 -25.97 10.81
CA THR A 192 1.06 -26.68 10.46
C THR A 192 1.23 -26.81 8.95
N GLN A 193 0.15 -27.09 8.23
CA GLN A 193 0.13 -27.15 6.77
C GLN A 193 0.49 -25.80 6.15
N ALA A 194 -0.12 -24.72 6.63
CA ALA A 194 0.19 -23.35 6.19
C ALA A 194 1.66 -22.99 6.48
N GLY A 195 2.19 -23.37 7.64
CA GLY A 195 3.59 -23.15 7.99
C GLY A 195 4.55 -23.89 7.07
N ALA A 196 4.27 -25.16 6.77
CA ALA A 196 5.08 -25.96 5.85
C ALA A 196 5.07 -25.37 4.43
N ALA A 197 3.89 -25.04 3.90
CA ALA A 197 3.74 -24.40 2.60
C ALA A 197 4.43 -23.03 2.54
N PHE A 198 4.30 -22.23 3.60
CA PHE A 198 4.97 -20.92 3.70
C PHE A 198 6.50 -21.07 3.71
N LYS A 199 7.04 -22.02 4.49
CA LYS A 199 8.47 -22.32 4.54
C LYS A 199 9.02 -22.74 3.17
N GLU A 200 8.31 -23.65 2.49
CA GLU A 200 8.66 -24.11 1.14
C GLU A 200 8.65 -22.94 0.14
N ARG A 201 7.61 -22.10 0.18
CA ARG A 201 7.49 -20.92 -0.68
C ARG A 201 8.62 -19.93 -0.49
N MET A 202 9.13 -19.78 0.73
CA MET A 202 10.28 -18.93 1.03
C MET A 202 11.61 -19.54 0.58
N GLY A 203 11.62 -20.76 0.08
CA GLY A 203 12.83 -21.47 -0.37
C GLY A 203 13.79 -21.81 0.77
N MET A 204 13.27 -22.02 1.97
CA MET A 204 14.07 -22.37 3.14
C MET A 204 14.54 -23.82 3.09
N ASP A 205 15.74 -24.08 3.61
CA ASP A 205 16.26 -25.45 3.74
C ASP A 205 15.38 -26.28 4.70
N ARG A 206 15.34 -27.60 4.49
CA ARG A 206 14.61 -28.53 5.39
C ARG A 206 15.13 -28.50 6.81
N LYS A 207 16.41 -28.17 7.02
CA LYS A 207 17.06 -28.07 8.33
C LYS A 207 16.74 -26.77 9.07
N GLU A 208 16.32 -25.73 8.35
CA GLU A 208 15.87 -24.50 8.97
C GLU A 208 14.46 -24.71 9.55
N SER A 209 14.12 -24.04 10.63
CA SER A 209 12.80 -24.11 11.23
C SER A 209 12.16 -22.74 11.30
N ILE A 210 10.84 -22.71 11.17
CA ILE A 210 10.04 -21.52 11.44
C ILE A 210 9.13 -21.77 12.64
N GLU A 211 8.82 -20.71 13.35
CA GLU A 211 8.16 -20.75 14.64
C GLU A 211 6.80 -20.09 14.58
N PHE A 212 5.79 -20.69 15.21
CA PHE A 212 4.45 -20.13 15.35
C PHE A 212 4.20 -19.68 16.77
N GLU A 213 3.75 -18.44 16.93
CA GLU A 213 3.33 -17.88 18.22
C GLU A 213 1.87 -17.44 18.17
N PHE A 214 1.15 -17.61 19.27
CA PHE A 214 -0.19 -17.04 19.41
C PHE A 214 -0.10 -15.53 19.66
N HIS A 215 -1.09 -14.78 19.16
CA HIS A 215 -1.14 -13.34 19.38
C HIS A 215 -1.27 -12.99 20.85
N GLU A 216 -2.08 -13.75 21.61
CA GLU A 216 -2.25 -13.62 23.05
C GLU A 216 -0.92 -13.72 23.81
N ASP A 217 -0.08 -14.70 23.46
CA ASP A 217 1.24 -14.87 24.08
C ASP A 217 2.17 -13.68 23.80
N SER A 218 2.01 -13.06 22.62
CA SER A 218 2.80 -11.89 22.25
C SER A 218 2.43 -10.64 23.05
N CYS A 219 1.15 -10.50 23.42
CA CYS A 219 0.64 -9.36 24.20
C CYS A 219 0.99 -9.44 25.68
N ASN A 220 0.91 -10.63 26.25
CA ASN A 220 1.11 -10.87 27.67
C ASN A 220 2.59 -10.93 28.08
N ARG A 221 3.51 -10.64 27.15
CA ARG A 221 4.94 -10.70 27.44
C ARG A 221 5.41 -9.61 28.38
N SER A 222 5.75 -10.01 29.58
CA SER A 222 6.57 -9.21 30.51
C SER A 222 8.09 -9.47 30.34
N SER A 223 8.48 -10.48 29.55
CA SER A 223 9.88 -10.88 29.33
C SER A 223 10.20 -11.13 27.87
N SER A 224 11.50 -11.16 27.52
CA SER A 224 12.01 -11.34 26.16
C SER A 224 11.90 -12.76 25.58
N SER A 225 11.37 -13.73 26.34
CA SER A 225 11.17 -15.12 25.92
C SER A 225 9.92 -15.27 25.06
N ALA A 226 10.08 -15.60 23.79
CA ALA A 226 8.97 -15.99 22.94
C ALA A 226 8.48 -17.39 23.31
N VAL A 227 7.16 -17.57 23.43
CA VAL A 227 6.53 -18.89 23.60
C VAL A 227 6.11 -19.36 22.20
N PHE A 228 6.82 -20.34 21.65
CA PHE A 228 6.47 -20.93 20.38
C PHE A 228 5.59 -22.15 20.62
N ARG A 229 4.47 -22.20 19.90
CA ARG A 229 3.47 -23.26 20.04
C ARG A 229 3.68 -24.38 19.02
N TYR A 230 4.12 -24.03 17.82
CA TYR A 230 4.42 -24.98 16.73
C TYR A 230 5.71 -24.59 16.05
N VAL A 231 6.38 -25.62 15.48
CA VAL A 231 7.62 -25.48 14.71
C VAL A 231 7.51 -26.42 13.50
N VAL A 232 7.88 -25.95 12.31
CA VAL A 232 7.98 -26.75 11.09
C VAL A 232 9.31 -26.55 10.38
#